data_83f8a7961dee13362c212e04fa293ea2
#
_entry.id   83f8a7961dee13362c212e04fa293ea2
#
_cell.length_a   1.000
_cell.length_b   1.000
_cell.length_c   1.000
_cell.angle_alpha   90.00
_cell.angle_beta   90.00
_cell.angle_gamma   90.00
#
_symmetry.space_group_name_H-M   'P 1'
#
loop_
_entity.id
_entity.type
_entity.pdbx_description
1 polymer ?
#
loop_
_entity_poly.entity_id
_entity_poly.type
_entity_poly.pdbx_seq_one_letter_code
_entity_poly.pdbx_strand_id
1 'polypeptide(L)'
;MIPIKGYSTFDTLKHCIVGRGHDPKNVKESLQEIMYRTEEDLQSLVKILQSKGVTCYRPTVESAEKRPPISPRDYFIAVGENLLVGKLQNGYKDILKMVDPKIVKWYLDTDISSGNMIRCGDHIHWDIGKEVKSDLEKKIIK
;
A
#
# COMPACT_ATOMS: atom_id res chain seq x y z
N MET A 1 16.76 -3.50 -2.88
CA MET A 1 15.57 -2.80 -3.43
C MET A 1 14.41 -3.77 -3.53
N ILE A 2 13.19 -3.30 -3.30
CA ILE A 2 11.96 -4.10 -3.44
C ILE A 2 11.69 -4.28 -4.94
N PRO A 3 11.68 -5.50 -5.48
CA PRO A 3 11.33 -5.73 -6.87
C PRO A 3 9.82 -5.57 -7.07
N ILE A 4 9.43 -4.82 -8.09
CA ILE A 4 8.04 -4.64 -8.46
C ILE A 4 7.75 -5.47 -9.72
N LYS A 5 6.81 -6.42 -9.60
CA LYS A 5 6.35 -7.28 -10.70
C LYS A 5 4.86 -7.53 -10.53
N GLY A 6 4.06 -6.63 -11.03
CA GLY A 6 2.62 -6.65 -10.88
C GLY A 6 1.89 -6.92 -12.19
N TYR A 7 2.11 -8.08 -12.82
CA TYR A 7 1.51 -8.40 -14.11
C TYR A 7 0.14 -9.07 -13.99
N SER A 8 -0.06 -9.86 -12.93
CA SER A 8 -1.30 -10.60 -12.72
C SER A 8 -1.67 -10.65 -11.23
N THR A 9 -2.95 -10.81 -10.94
CA THR A 9 -3.44 -11.09 -9.58
C THR A 9 -3.33 -12.58 -9.22
N PHE A 10 -2.99 -13.44 -10.18
CA PHE A 10 -2.94 -14.90 -10.04
C PHE A 10 -1.52 -15.46 -10.01
N ASP A 11 -0.50 -14.63 -10.25
CA ASP A 11 0.89 -15.06 -10.16
C ASP A 11 1.27 -15.40 -8.72
N THR A 12 2.24 -16.31 -8.58
CA THR A 12 2.78 -16.67 -7.26
C THR A 12 3.34 -15.43 -6.58
N LEU A 13 2.79 -15.09 -5.42
CA LEU A 13 3.25 -13.98 -4.61
C LEU A 13 4.66 -14.25 -4.08
N LYS A 14 5.61 -13.38 -4.39
CA LYS A 14 7.01 -13.48 -3.94
C LYS A 14 7.40 -12.35 -2.99
N HIS A 15 6.80 -11.18 -3.15
CA HIS A 15 7.08 -9.99 -2.36
C HIS A 15 5.77 -9.34 -1.94
N CYS A 16 5.68 -8.91 -0.69
CA CYS A 16 4.48 -8.29 -0.15
C CYS A 16 4.84 -7.13 0.78
N ILE A 17 4.15 -6.01 0.65
CA ILE A 17 4.17 -4.95 1.65
C ILE A 17 3.01 -5.21 2.60
N VAL A 18 3.31 -5.50 3.86
CA VAL A 18 2.30 -5.70 4.91
C VAL A 18 2.27 -4.45 5.79
N GLY A 19 1.08 -3.96 6.07
CA GLY A 19 0.88 -2.79 6.90
C GLY A 19 1.38 -2.96 8.34
N ARG A 20 1.25 -1.88 9.11
CA ARG A 20 1.60 -1.85 10.52
C ARG A 20 0.56 -1.06 11.31
N GLY A 21 0.23 -1.50 12.52
CA GLY A 21 -0.60 -0.76 13.46
C GLY A 21 0.13 0.44 14.05
N HIS A 22 -0.60 1.32 14.72
CA HIS A 22 -0.02 2.36 15.57
C HIS A 22 0.64 1.74 16.79
N ASP A 23 1.64 2.45 17.37
CA ASP A 23 2.07 2.19 18.72
C ASP A 23 0.88 2.42 19.67
N PRO A 24 0.44 1.40 20.41
CA PRO A 24 -0.70 1.52 21.30
C PRO A 24 -0.58 2.64 22.34
N LYS A 25 0.65 3.01 22.71
CA LYS A 25 0.92 4.10 23.67
C LYS A 25 0.53 5.48 23.14
N ASN A 26 0.41 5.62 21.82
CA ASN A 26 0.11 6.89 21.15
C ASN A 26 -1.37 7.06 20.77
N VAL A 27 -2.22 6.13 21.18
CA VAL A 27 -3.66 6.19 20.93
C VAL A 27 -4.43 6.29 22.25
N LYS A 28 -5.72 6.70 22.16
CA LYS A 28 -6.60 6.73 23.32
C LYS A 28 -6.68 5.34 23.98
N GLU A 29 -6.74 5.29 25.30
CA GLU A 29 -6.79 4.06 26.09
C GLU A 29 -7.84 3.06 25.56
N SER A 30 -9.02 3.56 25.21
CA SER A 30 -10.10 2.74 24.63
C SER A 30 -9.79 2.06 23.29
N LEU A 31 -8.71 2.47 22.62
CA LEU A 31 -8.27 1.93 21.33
C LEU A 31 -6.98 1.11 21.42
N GLN A 32 -6.31 1.13 22.58
CA GLN A 32 -5.01 0.49 22.74
C GLN A 32 -5.06 -1.01 22.49
N GLU A 33 -6.07 -1.68 23.04
CA GLU A 33 -6.23 -3.13 22.84
C GLU A 33 -6.47 -3.48 21.38
N ILE A 34 -7.28 -2.68 20.67
CA ILE A 34 -7.51 -2.86 19.24
C ILE A 34 -6.20 -2.73 18.46
N MET A 35 -5.36 -1.77 18.82
CA MET A 35 -4.07 -1.56 18.15
C MET A 35 -3.09 -2.71 18.44
N TYR A 36 -3.07 -3.24 19.67
CA TYR A 36 -2.27 -4.42 20.01
C TYR A 36 -2.70 -5.62 19.15
N ARG A 37 -3.98 -5.94 19.13
CA ARG A 37 -4.52 -7.06 18.33
C ARG A 37 -4.26 -6.87 16.83
N THR A 38 -4.44 -5.66 16.32
CA THR A 38 -4.13 -5.34 14.93
C THR A 38 -2.67 -5.64 14.59
N GLU A 39 -1.73 -5.25 15.46
CA GLU A 39 -0.31 -5.50 15.21
C GLU A 39 0.02 -7.00 15.31
N GLU A 40 -0.58 -7.73 16.27
CA GLU A 40 -0.43 -9.18 16.41
C GLU A 40 -0.95 -9.92 15.17
N ASP A 41 -2.11 -9.54 14.66
CA ASP A 41 -2.71 -10.12 13.44
C ASP A 41 -1.82 -9.87 12.22
N LEU A 42 -1.32 -8.64 12.05
CA LEU A 42 -0.42 -8.29 10.96
C LEU A 42 0.93 -9.05 11.07
N GLN A 43 1.47 -9.22 12.27
CA GLN A 43 2.66 -10.03 12.47
C GLN A 43 2.42 -11.51 12.19
N SER A 44 1.25 -12.03 12.55
CA SER A 44 0.85 -13.40 12.25
C SER A 44 0.72 -13.62 10.74
N LEU A 45 0.12 -12.67 10.03
CA LEU A 45 0.08 -12.66 8.56
C LEU A 45 1.49 -12.69 7.96
N VAL A 46 2.42 -11.88 8.47
CA VAL A 46 3.82 -11.87 8.01
C VAL A 46 4.45 -13.25 8.19
N LYS A 47 4.29 -13.87 9.36
CA LYS A 47 4.84 -15.21 9.63
C LYS A 47 4.29 -16.27 8.65
N ILE A 48 2.99 -16.21 8.39
CA ILE A 48 2.34 -17.12 7.43
C ILE A 48 2.91 -16.92 6.02
N LEU A 49 3.00 -15.68 5.55
CA LEU A 49 3.53 -15.35 4.23
C LEU A 49 5.00 -15.81 4.11
N GLN A 50 5.82 -15.52 5.11
CA GLN A 50 7.23 -15.93 5.13
C GLN A 50 7.39 -17.44 5.14
N SER A 51 6.53 -18.20 5.85
CA SER A 51 6.55 -19.68 5.82
C SER A 51 6.22 -20.26 4.45
N LYS A 52 5.60 -19.45 3.56
CA LYS A 52 5.33 -19.79 2.16
C LYS A 52 6.37 -19.22 1.19
N GLY A 53 7.51 -18.72 1.69
CA GLY A 53 8.59 -18.19 0.87
C GLY A 53 8.36 -16.77 0.35
N VAL A 54 7.38 -16.03 0.90
CA VAL A 54 7.13 -14.64 0.53
C VAL A 54 8.04 -13.71 1.34
N THR A 55 8.75 -12.82 0.67
CA THR A 55 9.48 -11.73 1.33
C THR A 55 8.53 -10.61 1.71
N CYS A 56 8.43 -10.31 3.01
CA CYS A 56 7.56 -9.27 3.52
C CYS A 56 8.34 -8.01 3.88
N TYR A 57 7.80 -6.86 3.51
CA TYR A 57 8.30 -5.54 3.87
C TYR A 57 7.26 -4.84 4.72
N ARG A 58 7.70 -4.09 5.74
CA ARG A 58 6.79 -3.37 6.63
C ARG A 58 7.22 -1.91 6.78
N PRO A 59 6.26 -0.96 6.77
CA PRO A 59 6.57 0.44 7.07
C PRO A 59 7.01 0.60 8.53
N THR A 60 7.76 1.66 8.82
CA THR A 60 8.00 2.10 10.18
C THR A 60 6.74 2.74 10.76
N VAL A 61 6.57 2.65 12.08
CA VAL A 61 5.53 3.37 12.81
C VAL A 61 6.09 4.73 13.22
N GLU A 62 5.54 5.79 12.67
CA GLU A 62 5.77 7.14 13.19
C GLU A 62 4.64 7.50 14.15
N SER A 63 5.02 7.82 15.38
CA SER A 63 4.10 8.06 16.49
C SER A 63 3.15 9.24 16.32
N ALA A 64 3.41 10.09 15.34
CA ALA A 64 2.66 11.30 15.08
C ALA A 64 1.56 11.17 14.01
N GLU A 65 1.34 9.99 13.45
CA GLU A 65 0.41 9.84 12.34
C GLU A 65 -1.04 9.72 12.80
N LYS A 66 -1.92 10.48 12.15
CA LYS A 66 -3.36 10.45 12.41
C LYS A 66 -4.02 9.15 11.94
N ARG A 67 -3.39 8.42 11.01
CA ARG A 67 -3.90 7.15 10.48
C ARG A 67 -2.77 6.13 10.45
N PRO A 68 -2.99 4.93 11.01
CA PRO A 68 -1.99 3.87 10.97
C PRO A 68 -1.77 3.38 9.53
N PRO A 69 -0.54 3.04 9.14
CA PRO A 69 -0.23 2.49 7.83
C PRO A 69 -0.62 1.00 7.74
N ILE A 70 -1.88 0.69 8.06
CA ILE A 70 -2.39 -0.69 8.11
C ILE A 70 -2.58 -1.24 6.71
N SER A 71 -3.07 -0.41 5.78
CA SER A 71 -3.48 -0.82 4.44
C SER A 71 -2.56 -0.24 3.35
N PRO A 72 -1.47 -0.94 2.99
CA PRO A 72 -0.59 -0.50 1.89
C PRO A 72 -1.32 -0.34 0.57
N ARG A 73 -2.36 -1.14 0.35
CA ARG A 73 -3.17 -1.11 -0.86
C ARG A 73 -3.84 0.25 -1.11
N ASP A 74 -4.07 1.04 -0.07
CA ASP A 74 -4.68 2.36 -0.22
C ASP A 74 -3.71 3.40 -0.81
N TYR A 75 -2.41 3.09 -0.82
CA TYR A 75 -1.34 3.99 -1.25
C TYR A 75 -0.56 3.52 -2.45
N PHE A 76 -0.52 2.21 -2.70
CA PHE A 76 0.31 1.60 -3.72
C PHE A 76 -0.47 0.63 -4.59
N ILE A 77 -0.16 0.65 -5.87
CA ILE A 77 -0.54 -0.44 -6.78
C ILE A 77 0.64 -0.77 -7.69
N ALA A 78 1.00 -2.05 -7.74
CA ALA A 78 1.99 -2.55 -8.68
C ALA A 78 1.33 -2.83 -10.03
N VAL A 79 1.87 -2.24 -11.11
CA VAL A 79 1.40 -2.42 -12.48
C VAL A 79 2.59 -2.68 -13.38
N GLY A 80 2.72 -3.91 -13.85
CA GLY A 80 3.93 -4.34 -14.54
C GLY A 80 5.14 -4.16 -13.65
N GLU A 81 6.14 -3.43 -14.11
CA GLU A 81 7.35 -3.10 -13.36
C GLU A 81 7.28 -1.73 -12.65
N ASN A 82 6.12 -1.07 -12.69
CA ASN A 82 5.95 0.21 -12.06
C ASN A 82 5.18 0.10 -10.75
N LEU A 83 5.53 0.96 -9.80
CA LEU A 83 4.78 1.20 -8.59
C LEU A 83 4.03 2.52 -8.72
N LEU A 84 2.72 2.45 -8.87
CA LEU A 84 1.88 3.64 -8.84
C LEU A 84 1.66 4.04 -7.39
N VAL A 85 1.84 5.32 -7.10
CA VAL A 85 1.78 5.86 -5.75
C VAL A 85 0.80 7.01 -5.70
N GLY A 86 -0.17 6.91 -4.79
CA GLY A 86 -1.10 8.00 -4.49
C GLY A 86 -0.53 8.98 -3.45
N LYS A 87 -1.41 9.75 -2.83
CA LYS A 87 -1.03 10.68 -1.77
C LYS A 87 -0.51 9.90 -0.55
N LEU A 88 0.79 9.98 -0.32
CA LEU A 88 1.42 9.26 0.77
C LEU A 88 1.18 9.91 2.12
N GLN A 89 0.93 9.05 3.10
CA GLN A 89 1.15 9.35 4.51
C GLN A 89 2.62 9.08 4.88
N ASN A 90 3.11 9.73 5.92
CA ASN A 90 4.52 9.67 6.31
C ASN A 90 5.02 8.24 6.58
N GLY A 91 4.20 7.36 7.14
CA GLY A 91 4.57 5.99 7.50
C GLY A 91 4.99 5.06 6.35
N TYR A 92 4.84 5.49 5.11
CA TYR A 92 5.28 4.71 3.95
C TYR A 92 6.50 5.28 3.22
N LYS A 93 7.07 6.38 3.70
CA LYS A 93 8.24 6.99 3.06
C LYS A 93 9.48 6.10 3.09
N ASP A 94 9.63 5.29 4.11
CA ASP A 94 10.72 4.33 4.23
C ASP A 94 10.57 3.17 3.24
N ILE A 95 9.35 2.71 2.97
CA ILE A 95 9.09 1.73 1.93
C ILE A 95 9.52 2.26 0.55
N LEU A 96 9.17 3.52 0.24
CA LEU A 96 9.58 4.11 -1.04
C LEU A 96 11.09 4.25 -1.21
N LYS A 97 11.83 4.48 -0.12
CA LYS A 97 13.30 4.49 -0.17
C LYS A 97 13.91 3.14 -0.56
N MET A 98 13.15 2.06 -0.37
CA MET A 98 13.57 0.70 -0.73
C MET A 98 13.19 0.31 -2.16
N VAL A 99 12.46 1.16 -2.89
CA VAL A 99 12.05 0.94 -4.29
C VAL A 99 12.94 1.79 -5.19
N ASP A 100 13.25 1.29 -6.41
CA ASP A 100 13.96 2.10 -7.41
C ASP A 100 13.11 3.34 -7.77
N PRO A 101 13.60 4.55 -7.57
CA PRO A 101 12.82 5.74 -7.86
C PRO A 101 12.42 5.88 -9.35
N LYS A 102 13.12 5.21 -10.28
CA LYS A 102 12.78 5.23 -11.71
C LYS A 102 11.46 4.56 -12.03
N ILE A 103 11.06 3.56 -11.22
CA ILE A 103 9.82 2.82 -11.42
C ILE A 103 8.66 3.33 -10.56
N VAL A 104 8.92 4.32 -9.70
CA VAL A 104 7.86 4.98 -8.94
C VAL A 104 7.15 6.00 -9.82
N LYS A 105 5.85 5.83 -10.01
CA LYS A 105 4.99 6.74 -10.77
C LYS A 105 3.96 7.36 -9.83
N TRP A 106 4.02 8.66 -9.70
CA TRP A 106 3.04 9.42 -8.93
C TRP A 106 1.81 9.67 -9.80
N TYR A 107 0.66 9.24 -9.35
CA TYR A 107 -0.55 9.45 -10.11
C TYR A 107 -1.44 10.52 -9.52
N LEU A 108 -1.05 11.25 -8.46
CA LEU A 108 -1.99 12.27 -8.01
C LEU A 108 -1.62 13.25 -6.93
N ASP A 109 -2.20 14.45 -7.20
CA ASP A 109 -2.69 15.44 -6.25
C ASP A 109 -4.14 15.17 -5.76
N THR A 110 -4.73 14.01 -6.01
CA THR A 110 -6.12 13.73 -5.69
C THR A 110 -6.25 12.73 -4.56
N ASP A 111 -7.33 12.80 -3.81
CA ASP A 111 -7.64 11.91 -2.69
C ASP A 111 -8.10 10.49 -3.14
N ILE A 112 -7.63 10.03 -4.30
CA ILE A 112 -7.99 8.72 -4.80
C ILE A 112 -7.14 7.66 -4.14
N SER A 113 -7.80 6.71 -3.53
CA SER A 113 -7.18 5.52 -2.96
C SER A 113 -6.88 4.51 -4.06
N SER A 114 -5.64 3.96 -4.07
CA SER A 114 -5.34 2.80 -4.91
C SER A 114 -6.14 1.56 -4.51
N GLY A 115 -6.77 1.56 -3.35
CA GLY A 115 -7.74 0.55 -2.94
C GLY A 115 -8.94 0.43 -3.88
N ASN A 116 -9.26 1.51 -4.62
CA ASN A 116 -10.32 1.53 -5.62
C ASN A 116 -9.90 1.05 -7.02
N MET A 117 -8.67 0.57 -7.16
CA MET A 117 -8.13 0.07 -8.41
C MET A 117 -8.01 -1.45 -8.38
N ILE A 118 -8.46 -2.11 -9.44
CA ILE A 118 -8.34 -3.56 -9.62
C ILE A 118 -7.61 -3.80 -10.94
N ARG A 119 -6.52 -4.55 -10.87
CA ARG A 119 -5.79 -4.98 -12.06
C ARG A 119 -6.39 -6.27 -12.60
N CYS A 120 -6.73 -6.25 -13.89
CA CYS A 120 -7.24 -7.40 -14.64
C CYS A 120 -6.41 -7.58 -15.90
N GLY A 121 -5.33 -8.39 -15.82
CA GLY A 121 -4.40 -8.57 -16.92
C GLY A 121 -3.68 -7.25 -17.26
N ASP A 122 -3.83 -6.79 -18.49
CA ASP A 122 -3.27 -5.53 -19.02
C ASP A 122 -4.17 -4.31 -18.79
N HIS A 123 -5.31 -4.50 -18.09
CA HIS A 123 -6.25 -3.43 -17.80
C HIS A 123 -6.28 -3.11 -16.30
N ILE A 124 -6.55 -1.86 -16.00
CA ILE A 124 -6.86 -1.39 -14.65
C ILE A 124 -8.31 -0.92 -14.63
N HIS A 125 -9.13 -1.58 -13.80
CA HIS A 125 -10.45 -1.09 -13.47
C HIS A 125 -10.36 -0.16 -12.28
N TRP A 126 -10.88 1.04 -12.43
CA TRP A 126 -10.80 2.06 -11.41
C TRP A 126 -12.19 2.59 -11.07
N ASP A 127 -12.59 2.42 -9.81
CA ASP A 127 -13.81 3.06 -9.30
C ASP A 127 -13.51 4.52 -8.94
N ILE A 128 -13.93 5.42 -9.80
CA ILE A 128 -13.63 6.86 -9.73
C ILE A 128 -14.70 7.60 -8.91
N GLY A 129 -15.63 7.03 -8.28
CA GLY A 129 -16.67 7.74 -7.54
C GLY A 129 -17.22 8.98 -8.29
N LYS A 130 -18.30 9.59 -7.81
CA LYS A 130 -18.96 10.71 -8.52
C LYS A 130 -18.18 12.03 -8.58
N GLU A 131 -17.05 12.15 -7.90
CA GLU A 131 -16.35 13.46 -7.71
C GLU A 131 -15.08 13.64 -8.54
N VAL A 132 -14.63 12.64 -9.28
CA VAL A 132 -13.40 12.76 -10.07
C VAL A 132 -13.71 13.39 -11.41
N LYS A 133 -13.16 14.57 -11.64
CA LYS A 133 -13.29 15.32 -12.90
C LYS A 133 -12.59 14.57 -14.06
N SER A 134 -13.22 14.59 -15.22
CA SER A 134 -12.80 13.93 -16.48
C SER A 134 -11.37 14.19 -16.96
N ASP A 135 -10.66 15.15 -16.37
CA ASP A 135 -9.27 15.47 -16.74
C ASP A 135 -8.25 14.45 -16.22
N LEU A 136 -8.66 13.58 -15.29
CA LEU A 136 -7.79 12.54 -14.75
C LEU A 136 -7.71 11.30 -15.65
N GLU A 137 -8.81 10.94 -16.31
CA GLU A 137 -8.84 9.83 -17.27
C GLU A 137 -7.79 9.99 -18.37
N LYS A 138 -7.52 11.24 -18.78
CA LYS A 138 -6.56 11.56 -19.84
C LYS A 138 -5.08 11.50 -19.41
N LYS A 139 -4.78 11.51 -18.10
CA LYS A 139 -3.40 11.51 -17.59
C LYS A 139 -2.84 10.13 -17.29
N ILE A 140 -3.70 9.13 -17.08
CA ILE A 140 -3.28 7.77 -16.70
C ILE A 140 -3.10 6.85 -17.90
N ILE A 141 -3.72 7.17 -19.05
CA ILE A 141 -3.74 6.33 -20.26
C ILE A 141 -2.60 6.67 -21.24
N LYS A 142 -1.62 7.47 -20.85
CA LYS A 142 -0.46 7.77 -21.70
C LYS A 142 0.81 7.10 -21.23
#